data_aee75d4ce22d3240f76d2683a9bc31d3
#
_entry.id   aee75d4ce22d3240f76d2683a9bc31d3
#
_cell.length_a   1.000
_cell.length_b   1.000
_cell.length_c   1.000
_cell.angle_alpha   90.00
_cell.angle_beta   90.00
_cell.angle_gamma   90.00
#
_symmetry.space_group_name_H-M   'P 1'
#
loop_
_entity.id
_entity.type
_entity.pdbx_description
1 polymer ?
#
loop_
_entity_poly.entity_id
_entity_poly.type
_entity_poly.pdbx_seq_one_letter_code
_entity_poly.pdbx_strand_id
1 'polypeptide(L)'
;MPDELVLLVGRTGLRGSGFATKDSAEKDAEDKLAIVRAGQQHVGTLTVSQYLDEWLAGKRRLRPTTRRGYETNIRLHLKPLIGTVPLSGLRKAHIDALIRRLEDSNATRRRKIGPKTIAEIFGTLRAALNDAVDNRLISFNPCNGVELPENDRAEVEPWEAKEIGRFLDEAAGDRLSALFELIALHGLRRGEACGGTWDGLDGETGVLTIRQQITDSGGKIGVWPPKTRSGRRKVDLDVYTLGSLAAHRLAQDAERESLGTAWDNGTLPDQHGRSVKLDGLIFTRTDGRYLHPEYITSHMWHIAKRVGLLCRLTRAAEPGDTVVIVGKRYIAPEGTWTIYRGREPVGKVTVTACARRRGAGAVLTLDRPLSFPLQTGDELGRDLLSRRRLHDLRHSSASIQLAEGVDLTLVSKRLGHSSPSITGTLYAHLLRPAGQAAAEKVAAAVPRNVRRSSDDRNR
;
A
#
# COMPACT_ATOMS: atom_id res chain seq x y z
N MET A 1 -30.61 56.68 -13.48
CA MET A 1 -29.29 56.04 -13.35
C MET A 1 -29.37 54.71 -14.00
N PRO A 2 -28.50 54.33 -14.94
CA PRO A 2 -28.56 52.98 -15.49
C PRO A 2 -28.02 52.00 -14.45
N ASP A 3 -28.92 51.14 -13.93
CA ASP A 3 -28.55 50.06 -13.00
C ASP A 3 -27.74 48.93 -13.70
N GLU A 4 -27.45 49.05 -14.97
CA GLU A 4 -26.78 48.07 -15.78
C GLU A 4 -25.72 48.75 -16.67
N LEU A 5 -24.48 48.21 -16.59
CA LEU A 5 -23.40 48.54 -17.49
C LEU A 5 -23.15 47.37 -18.48
N VAL A 6 -23.18 47.67 -19.78
CA VAL A 6 -22.86 46.68 -20.81
C VAL A 6 -21.58 47.13 -21.52
N LEU A 7 -20.55 46.30 -21.44
CA LEU A 7 -19.28 46.50 -22.13
C LEU A 7 -19.15 45.50 -23.29
N LEU A 8 -19.04 45.99 -24.51
CA LEU A 8 -18.84 45.16 -25.69
C LEU A 8 -17.38 45.00 -26.00
N VAL A 9 -16.89 43.77 -25.94
CA VAL A 9 -15.51 43.42 -26.39
C VAL A 9 -15.64 42.40 -27.52
N GLY A 10 -15.51 42.86 -28.75
CA GLY A 10 -15.77 42.04 -29.93
C GLY A 10 -17.25 41.66 -30.04
N ARG A 11 -17.54 40.33 -30.14
CA ARG A 11 -18.91 39.79 -30.21
C ARG A 11 -19.48 39.41 -28.84
N THR A 12 -18.71 39.60 -27.76
CA THR A 12 -19.11 39.16 -26.40
C THR A 12 -19.43 40.39 -25.55
N GLY A 13 -20.65 40.47 -25.02
CA GLY A 13 -21.04 41.51 -24.08
C GLY A 13 -20.78 41.05 -22.61
N LEU A 14 -20.04 41.89 -21.89
CA LEU A 14 -19.86 41.76 -20.45
C LEU A 14 -20.91 42.62 -19.74
N ARG A 15 -21.68 42.04 -18.83
CA ARG A 15 -22.75 42.74 -18.05
C ARG A 15 -22.40 42.81 -16.59
N GLY A 16 -22.71 43.90 -15.95
CA GLY A 16 -22.68 44.11 -14.52
C GLY A 16 -23.89 44.91 -14.08
N SER A 17 -24.48 44.57 -12.92
CA SER A 17 -25.65 45.28 -12.36
C SER A 17 -25.53 45.39 -10.85
N GLY A 18 -26.33 46.25 -10.25
CA GLY A 18 -26.37 46.42 -8.78
C GLY A 18 -25.26 47.32 -8.22
N PHE A 19 -24.75 48.27 -8.99
CA PHE A 19 -23.69 49.21 -8.57
C PHE A 19 -24.28 50.36 -7.75
N ALA A 20 -23.68 50.62 -6.59
CA ALA A 20 -24.11 51.72 -5.69
C ALA A 20 -23.66 53.11 -6.24
N THR A 21 -22.57 53.19 -7.03
CA THR A 21 -22.04 54.42 -7.59
C THR A 21 -21.49 54.19 -9.00
N LYS A 22 -21.37 55.28 -9.78
CA LYS A 22 -20.77 55.25 -11.13
C LYS A 22 -19.31 54.75 -11.08
N ASP A 23 -18.53 55.21 -10.10
CA ASP A 23 -17.13 54.84 -9.94
C ASP A 23 -16.96 53.33 -9.67
N SER A 24 -17.92 52.70 -8.92
CA SER A 24 -17.92 51.25 -8.68
C SER A 24 -18.20 50.47 -9.95
N ALA A 25 -19.04 50.98 -10.83
CA ALA A 25 -19.34 50.37 -12.11
C ALA A 25 -18.16 50.49 -13.11
N GLU A 26 -17.50 51.66 -13.16
CA GLU A 26 -16.30 51.87 -13.99
C GLU A 26 -15.12 50.99 -13.57
N LYS A 27 -14.90 50.83 -12.24
CA LYS A 27 -13.87 49.96 -11.71
C LYS A 27 -14.15 48.49 -12.06
N ASP A 28 -15.39 48.01 -11.92
CA ASP A 28 -15.78 46.63 -12.32
C ASP A 28 -15.57 46.40 -13.81
N ALA A 29 -15.86 47.43 -14.64
CA ALA A 29 -15.62 47.39 -16.08
C ALA A 29 -14.13 47.33 -16.43
N GLU A 30 -13.31 48.12 -15.75
CA GLU A 30 -11.85 48.11 -15.95
C GLU A 30 -11.23 46.79 -15.50
N ASP A 31 -11.66 46.23 -14.37
CA ASP A 31 -11.21 44.92 -13.90
C ASP A 31 -11.60 43.79 -14.86
N LYS A 32 -12.81 43.82 -15.41
CA LYS A 32 -13.27 42.88 -16.44
C LYS A 32 -12.50 43.03 -17.76
N LEU A 33 -12.23 44.22 -18.16
CA LEU A 33 -11.40 44.52 -19.35
C LEU A 33 -9.94 44.04 -19.19
N ALA A 34 -9.38 44.24 -18.01
CA ALA A 34 -8.04 43.74 -17.68
C ALA A 34 -7.97 42.21 -17.75
N ILE A 35 -8.99 41.52 -17.26
CA ILE A 35 -9.14 40.07 -17.32
C ILE A 35 -9.21 39.58 -18.78
N VAL A 36 -10.04 40.23 -19.61
CA VAL A 36 -10.15 39.92 -21.04
C VAL A 36 -8.85 40.19 -21.80
N ARG A 37 -8.19 41.34 -21.57
CA ARG A 37 -6.91 41.68 -22.15
C ARG A 37 -5.80 40.72 -21.76
N ALA A 38 -5.83 40.21 -20.52
CA ALA A 38 -4.92 39.15 -20.07
C ALA A 38 -5.22 37.77 -20.69
N GLY A 39 -6.24 37.66 -21.53
CA GLY A 39 -6.64 36.43 -22.21
C GLY A 39 -7.29 35.40 -21.28
N GLN A 40 -7.84 35.84 -20.13
CA GLN A 40 -8.62 35.02 -19.25
C GLN A 40 -10.06 34.93 -19.76
N GLN A 41 -10.63 33.72 -19.73
CA GLN A 41 -12.06 33.54 -20.02
C GLN A 41 -12.88 34.07 -18.86
N HIS A 42 -13.98 34.76 -19.13
CA HIS A 42 -14.92 35.17 -18.11
C HIS A 42 -15.73 33.93 -17.64
N VAL A 43 -15.43 33.47 -16.43
CA VAL A 43 -16.04 32.26 -15.84
C VAL A 43 -17.31 32.67 -15.09
N GLY A 44 -18.28 33.21 -15.70
CA GLY A 44 -19.59 33.62 -15.16
C GLY A 44 -20.01 32.95 -13.82
N THR A 45 -21.05 32.18 -13.83
CA THR A 45 -21.60 31.48 -12.61
C THR A 45 -21.11 30.04 -12.45
N LEU A 46 -20.01 29.63 -13.16
CA LEU A 46 -19.47 28.27 -13.07
C LEU A 46 -19.14 27.90 -11.62
N THR A 47 -19.82 26.94 -11.07
CA THR A 47 -19.56 26.47 -9.71
C THR A 47 -18.38 25.49 -9.64
N VAL A 48 -17.78 25.33 -8.47
CA VAL A 48 -16.73 24.31 -8.21
C VAL A 48 -17.24 22.91 -8.56
N SER A 49 -18.50 22.60 -8.27
CA SER A 49 -19.10 21.29 -8.60
C SER A 49 -19.11 21.03 -10.11
N GLN A 50 -19.60 21.98 -10.89
CA GLN A 50 -19.65 21.88 -12.36
C GLN A 50 -18.25 21.79 -12.96
N TYR A 51 -17.34 22.64 -12.51
CA TYR A 51 -15.96 22.62 -12.96
C TYR A 51 -15.28 21.27 -12.69
N LEU A 52 -15.43 20.69 -11.48
CA LEU A 52 -14.81 19.40 -11.14
C LEU A 52 -15.34 18.24 -12.00
N ASP A 53 -16.63 18.28 -12.41
CA ASP A 53 -17.20 17.30 -13.34
C ASP A 53 -16.58 17.41 -14.73
N GLU A 54 -16.52 18.63 -15.27
CA GLU A 54 -15.93 18.90 -16.58
C GLU A 54 -14.44 18.56 -16.59
N TRP A 55 -13.72 18.95 -15.53
CA TRP A 55 -12.30 18.63 -15.37
C TRP A 55 -12.04 17.13 -15.41
N LEU A 56 -12.82 16.36 -14.63
CA LEU A 56 -12.62 14.92 -14.56
C LEU A 56 -13.04 14.23 -15.87
N ALA A 57 -14.08 14.70 -16.55
CA ALA A 57 -14.50 14.21 -17.85
C ALA A 57 -13.41 14.43 -18.91
N GLY A 58 -12.73 15.59 -18.86
CA GLY A 58 -11.61 15.93 -19.74
C GLY A 58 -10.34 15.11 -19.56
N LYS A 59 -10.17 14.42 -18.41
CA LYS A 59 -8.98 13.62 -18.11
C LYS A 59 -9.02 12.25 -18.80
N ARG A 60 -8.57 12.17 -20.06
CA ARG A 60 -8.62 10.95 -20.89
C ARG A 60 -7.56 9.89 -20.52
N ARG A 61 -6.42 10.28 -19.95
CA ARG A 61 -5.25 9.41 -19.73
C ARG A 61 -5.07 8.94 -18.28
N LEU A 62 -6.10 9.09 -17.43
CA LEU A 62 -6.03 8.63 -16.05
C LEU A 62 -6.12 7.11 -15.98
N ARG A 63 -5.28 6.52 -15.11
CA ARG A 63 -5.47 5.12 -14.73
C ARG A 63 -6.79 4.95 -13.97
N PRO A 64 -7.48 3.80 -14.11
CA PRO A 64 -8.77 3.56 -13.44
C PRO A 64 -8.72 3.81 -11.93
N THR A 65 -7.66 3.38 -11.26
CA THR A 65 -7.48 3.62 -9.81
C THR A 65 -7.42 5.11 -9.46
N THR A 66 -6.69 5.90 -10.25
CA THR A 66 -6.59 7.36 -10.06
C THR A 66 -7.91 8.04 -10.35
N ARG A 67 -8.57 7.68 -11.47
CA ARG A 67 -9.90 8.21 -11.83
C ARG A 67 -10.89 7.95 -10.71
N ARG A 68 -10.97 6.71 -10.22
CA ARG A 68 -11.85 6.34 -9.11
C ARG A 68 -11.53 7.11 -7.83
N GLY A 69 -10.24 7.32 -7.50
CA GLY A 69 -9.83 8.16 -6.37
C GLY A 69 -10.37 9.57 -6.51
N TYR A 70 -10.21 10.19 -7.68
CA TYR A 70 -10.75 11.51 -7.98
C TYR A 70 -12.27 11.55 -7.91
N GLU A 71 -12.97 10.59 -8.55
CA GLU A 71 -14.43 10.47 -8.49
C GLU A 71 -14.95 10.38 -7.04
N THR A 72 -14.29 9.56 -6.23
CA THR A 72 -14.63 9.38 -4.81
C THR A 72 -14.42 10.68 -4.03
N ASN A 73 -13.26 11.31 -4.19
CA ASN A 73 -12.93 12.56 -3.49
C ASN A 73 -13.87 13.70 -3.89
N ILE A 74 -14.16 13.83 -5.18
CA ILE A 74 -15.09 14.84 -5.71
C ILE A 74 -16.49 14.58 -5.16
N ARG A 75 -17.02 13.38 -5.32
CA ARG A 75 -18.41 13.07 -4.98
C ARG A 75 -18.69 13.10 -3.48
N LEU A 76 -17.80 12.52 -2.66
CA LEU A 76 -18.06 12.35 -1.23
C LEU A 76 -17.59 13.52 -0.38
N HIS A 77 -16.63 14.31 -0.85
CA HIS A 77 -15.99 15.32 -0.03
C HIS A 77 -16.02 16.73 -0.62
N LEU A 78 -15.60 16.90 -1.88
CA LEU A 78 -15.47 18.23 -2.45
C LEU A 78 -16.83 18.85 -2.77
N LYS A 79 -17.69 18.16 -3.51
CA LYS A 79 -19.01 18.66 -3.90
C LYS A 79 -19.91 19.01 -2.71
N PRO A 80 -20.03 18.15 -1.67
CA PRO A 80 -20.90 18.47 -0.54
C PRO A 80 -20.43 19.68 0.28
N LEU A 81 -19.14 19.96 0.31
CA LEU A 81 -18.56 20.96 1.22
C LEU A 81 -18.27 22.32 0.55
N ILE A 82 -17.87 22.30 -0.75
CA ILE A 82 -17.51 23.52 -1.48
C ILE A 82 -18.13 23.61 -2.89
N GLY A 83 -18.93 22.62 -3.30
CA GLY A 83 -19.41 22.49 -4.68
C GLY A 83 -20.29 23.64 -5.15
N THR A 84 -21.00 24.34 -4.25
CA THR A 84 -21.89 25.49 -4.55
C THR A 84 -21.13 26.80 -4.70
N VAL A 85 -19.87 26.86 -4.29
CA VAL A 85 -19.06 28.08 -4.37
C VAL A 85 -18.75 28.36 -5.85
N PRO A 86 -18.94 29.62 -6.34
CA PRO A 86 -18.49 30.01 -7.67
C PRO A 86 -16.98 29.84 -7.80
N LEU A 87 -16.48 29.25 -8.91
CA LEU A 87 -15.07 28.97 -9.10
C LEU A 87 -14.21 30.26 -8.98
N SER A 88 -14.68 31.36 -9.57
CA SER A 88 -14.02 32.68 -9.49
C SER A 88 -14.03 33.27 -8.07
N GLY A 89 -14.97 32.85 -7.24
CA GLY A 89 -15.12 33.27 -5.83
C GLY A 89 -14.39 32.37 -4.84
N LEU A 90 -13.76 31.27 -5.28
CA LEU A 90 -13.06 30.35 -4.39
C LEU A 90 -11.81 30.99 -3.80
N ARG A 91 -11.66 30.95 -2.48
CA ARG A 91 -10.55 31.57 -1.72
C ARG A 91 -9.94 30.54 -0.77
N LYS A 92 -8.70 30.81 -0.31
CA LYS A 92 -8.00 29.97 0.69
C LYS A 92 -8.88 29.67 1.91
N ALA A 93 -9.61 30.64 2.41
CA ALA A 93 -10.51 30.48 3.58
C ALA A 93 -11.57 29.36 3.38
N HIS A 94 -12.06 29.16 2.14
CA HIS A 94 -12.99 28.07 1.84
C HIS A 94 -12.30 26.71 1.95
N ILE A 95 -11.02 26.64 1.57
CA ILE A 95 -10.23 25.40 1.62
C ILE A 95 -9.81 25.08 3.05
N ASP A 96 -9.41 26.10 3.83
CA ASP A 96 -9.15 25.93 5.26
C ASP A 96 -10.42 25.46 6.01
N ALA A 97 -11.59 26.00 5.65
CA ALA A 97 -12.86 25.54 6.19
C ALA A 97 -13.22 24.11 5.75
N LEU A 98 -12.90 23.73 4.51
CA LEU A 98 -13.06 22.36 4.02
C LEU A 98 -12.24 21.37 4.87
N ILE A 99 -10.97 21.67 5.12
CA ILE A 99 -10.08 20.82 5.92
C ILE A 99 -10.62 20.67 7.34
N ARG A 100 -10.94 21.77 8.02
CA ARG A 100 -11.55 21.73 9.36
C ARG A 100 -12.83 20.88 9.40
N ARG A 101 -13.73 21.03 8.43
CA ARG A 101 -14.95 20.20 8.35
C ARG A 101 -14.67 18.71 8.14
N LEU A 102 -13.61 18.37 7.41
CA LEU A 102 -13.19 16.98 7.26
C LEU A 102 -12.66 16.41 8.58
N GLU A 103 -11.90 17.18 9.36
CA GLU A 103 -11.42 16.80 10.68
C GLU A 103 -12.57 16.69 11.69
N ASP A 104 -13.44 17.71 11.77
CA ASP A 104 -14.60 17.75 12.69
C ASP A 104 -15.59 16.60 12.42
N SER A 105 -15.77 16.23 11.14
CA SER A 105 -16.64 15.10 10.77
C SER A 105 -16.22 13.78 11.41
N ASN A 106 -14.98 13.68 11.89
CA ASN A 106 -14.47 12.49 12.57
C ASN A 106 -15.11 12.24 13.94
N ALA A 107 -15.69 13.27 14.57
CA ALA A 107 -16.38 13.14 15.86
C ALA A 107 -17.60 12.18 15.76
N THR A 108 -18.31 12.21 14.62
CA THR A 108 -19.53 11.41 14.40
C THR A 108 -19.35 10.21 13.48
N ARG A 109 -18.21 10.08 12.81
CA ARG A 109 -17.97 8.99 11.86
C ARG A 109 -17.55 7.70 12.56
N ARG A 110 -18.17 6.58 12.19
CA ARG A 110 -17.71 5.23 12.58
C ARG A 110 -16.30 4.94 12.04
N ARG A 111 -15.97 5.38 10.82
CA ARG A 111 -14.64 5.28 10.21
C ARG A 111 -14.05 6.67 10.00
N LYS A 112 -13.06 7.01 10.81
CA LYS A 112 -12.39 8.31 10.76
C LYS A 112 -11.65 8.53 9.44
N ILE A 113 -11.62 9.78 8.98
CA ILE A 113 -10.79 10.24 7.86
C ILE A 113 -9.44 10.64 8.45
N GLY A 114 -8.39 9.88 8.13
CA GLY A 114 -7.03 10.22 8.61
C GLY A 114 -6.38 11.32 7.78
N PRO A 115 -5.27 11.92 8.31
CA PRO A 115 -4.51 12.98 7.64
C PRO A 115 -4.13 12.65 6.19
N LYS A 116 -3.73 11.42 5.92
CA LYS A 116 -3.42 10.95 4.56
C LYS A 116 -4.61 11.09 3.61
N THR A 117 -5.81 10.73 4.05
CA THR A 117 -7.01 10.83 3.20
C THR A 117 -7.37 12.30 2.96
N ILE A 118 -7.20 13.17 3.97
CA ILE A 118 -7.37 14.61 3.83
C ILE A 118 -6.39 15.15 2.78
N ALA A 119 -5.12 14.74 2.83
CA ALA A 119 -4.11 15.12 1.84
C ALA A 119 -4.44 14.61 0.43
N GLU A 120 -5.05 13.43 0.27
CA GLU A 120 -5.49 12.89 -1.02
C GLU A 120 -6.70 13.66 -1.58
N ILE A 121 -7.66 14.07 -0.73
CA ILE A 121 -8.80 14.93 -1.10
C ILE A 121 -8.28 16.30 -1.54
N PHE A 122 -7.43 16.92 -0.74
CA PHE A 122 -6.79 18.19 -1.04
C PHE A 122 -5.97 18.13 -2.33
N GLY A 123 -5.17 17.06 -2.53
CA GLY A 123 -4.38 16.83 -3.74
C GLY A 123 -5.25 16.76 -5.00
N THR A 124 -6.44 16.16 -4.90
CA THR A 124 -7.43 16.14 -6.01
C THR A 124 -7.90 17.54 -6.35
N LEU A 125 -8.28 18.33 -5.36
CA LEU A 125 -8.72 19.73 -5.54
C LEU A 125 -7.58 20.58 -6.11
N ARG A 126 -6.38 20.48 -5.54
CA ARG A 126 -5.19 21.23 -5.97
C ARG A 126 -4.85 20.93 -7.43
N ALA A 127 -4.92 19.67 -7.85
CA ALA A 127 -4.68 19.28 -9.24
C ALA A 127 -5.71 19.90 -10.20
N ALA A 128 -6.99 19.87 -9.82
CA ALA A 128 -8.05 20.48 -10.62
C ALA A 128 -7.86 22.01 -10.73
N LEU A 129 -7.54 22.67 -9.62
CA LEU A 129 -7.36 24.12 -9.59
C LEU A 129 -6.07 24.58 -10.28
N ASN A 130 -4.99 23.77 -10.33
CA ASN A 130 -3.84 24.05 -11.18
C ASN A 130 -4.24 24.06 -12.67
N ASP A 131 -5.02 23.06 -13.11
CA ASP A 131 -5.52 23.06 -14.48
C ASP A 131 -6.46 24.24 -14.76
N ALA A 132 -7.22 24.70 -13.74
CA ALA A 132 -8.04 25.92 -13.88
C ALA A 132 -7.20 27.18 -14.11
N VAL A 133 -6.05 27.25 -13.43
CA VAL A 133 -5.07 28.35 -13.66
C VAL A 133 -4.45 28.24 -15.05
N ASP A 134 -4.00 27.04 -15.44
CA ASP A 134 -3.39 26.79 -16.76
C ASP A 134 -4.37 27.12 -17.90
N ASN A 135 -5.67 26.83 -17.70
CA ASN A 135 -6.75 27.17 -18.62
C ASN A 135 -7.27 28.61 -18.46
N ARG A 136 -6.64 29.43 -17.62
CA ARG A 136 -7.01 30.86 -17.37
C ARG A 136 -8.46 31.04 -16.87
N LEU A 137 -9.03 30.04 -16.22
CA LEU A 137 -10.35 30.13 -15.58
C LEU A 137 -10.28 30.91 -14.25
N ILE A 138 -9.15 30.81 -13.56
CA ILE A 138 -8.82 31.58 -12.35
C ILE A 138 -7.38 32.11 -12.45
N SER A 139 -7.07 33.19 -11.77
CA SER A 139 -5.75 33.83 -11.84
C SER A 139 -4.71 33.19 -10.91
N PHE A 140 -5.11 32.52 -9.87
CA PHE A 140 -4.23 31.84 -8.91
C PHE A 140 -4.92 30.60 -8.33
N ASN A 141 -4.12 29.66 -7.82
CA ASN A 141 -4.66 28.47 -7.15
C ASN A 141 -4.86 28.75 -5.63
N PRO A 142 -6.12 28.77 -5.13
CA PRO A 142 -6.40 28.98 -3.71
C PRO A 142 -5.86 27.93 -2.75
N CYS A 143 -5.39 26.78 -3.25
CA CYS A 143 -4.73 25.76 -2.44
C CYS A 143 -3.30 26.14 -2.02
N ASN A 144 -2.73 27.21 -2.58
CA ASN A 144 -1.38 27.63 -2.24
C ASN A 144 -1.36 28.21 -0.81
N GLY A 145 -0.36 27.79 -0.02
CA GLY A 145 -0.19 28.21 1.38
C GLY A 145 -1.24 27.64 2.36
N VAL A 146 -2.00 26.60 1.95
CA VAL A 146 -2.88 25.87 2.87
C VAL A 146 -2.05 24.84 3.63
N GLU A 147 -2.20 24.82 4.94
CA GLU A 147 -1.58 23.85 5.83
C GLU A 147 -2.46 22.61 5.96
N LEU A 148 -1.85 21.44 5.89
CA LEU A 148 -2.54 20.17 6.09
C LEU A 148 -2.20 19.60 7.46
N PRO A 149 -3.12 18.80 8.06
CA PRO A 149 -2.81 18.10 9.30
C PRO A 149 -1.57 17.21 9.13
N GLU A 150 -0.75 17.18 10.14
CA GLU A 150 0.45 16.35 10.17
C GLU A 150 0.07 14.88 10.00
N ASN A 151 0.82 14.22 9.14
CA ASN A 151 0.65 12.80 8.90
C ASN A 151 1.79 12.04 9.57
N ASP A 152 1.68 11.85 10.87
CA ASP A 152 2.56 10.97 11.64
C ASP A 152 2.37 9.53 11.10
N ARG A 153 3.08 9.23 10.04
CA ARG A 153 3.17 7.85 9.58
C ARG A 153 3.93 7.07 10.63
N ALA A 154 3.23 6.16 11.31
CA ALA A 154 3.92 5.09 12.01
C ALA A 154 4.91 4.46 11.02
N GLU A 155 6.17 4.39 11.40
CA GLU A 155 7.20 3.73 10.61
C GLU A 155 6.71 2.32 10.25
N VAL A 156 6.90 1.96 8.99
CA VAL A 156 6.60 0.60 8.55
C VAL A 156 7.69 -0.29 9.15
N GLU A 157 7.33 -1.04 10.17
CA GLU A 157 8.17 -2.10 10.71
C GLU A 157 7.99 -3.36 9.87
N PRO A 158 8.87 -3.63 8.89
CA PRO A 158 8.80 -4.86 8.12
C PRO A 158 9.18 -6.06 8.99
N TRP A 159 8.81 -7.26 8.57
CA TRP A 159 9.34 -8.47 9.19
C TRP A 159 10.85 -8.56 8.98
N GLU A 160 11.56 -8.95 10.02
CA GLU A 160 12.98 -9.25 9.95
C GLU A 160 13.27 -10.54 9.18
N ALA A 161 14.54 -10.79 8.85
CA ALA A 161 14.97 -11.98 8.09
C ALA A 161 14.51 -13.29 8.76
N LYS A 162 14.60 -13.39 10.07
CA LYS A 162 14.13 -14.58 10.83
C LYS A 162 12.62 -14.78 10.75
N GLU A 163 11.85 -13.70 10.78
CA GLU A 163 10.39 -13.75 10.67
C GLU A 163 9.96 -14.14 9.25
N ILE A 164 10.66 -13.62 8.23
CA ILE A 164 10.46 -14.01 6.82
C ILE A 164 10.78 -15.50 6.65
N GLY A 165 11.90 -16.00 7.19
CA GLY A 165 12.26 -17.42 7.12
C GLY A 165 11.16 -18.29 7.68
N ARG A 166 10.68 -18.01 8.89
CA ARG A 166 9.60 -18.75 9.55
C ARG A 166 8.27 -18.71 8.76
N PHE A 167 7.99 -17.57 8.12
CA PHE A 167 6.82 -17.45 7.26
C PHE A 167 6.96 -18.32 6.00
N LEU A 168 8.11 -18.32 5.35
CA LEU A 168 8.39 -19.12 4.16
C LEU A 168 8.41 -20.62 4.48
N ASP A 169 8.96 -21.03 5.63
CA ASP A 169 8.91 -22.41 6.12
C ASP A 169 7.46 -22.90 6.27
N GLU A 170 6.59 -22.09 6.87
CA GLU A 170 5.15 -22.41 6.99
C GLU A 170 4.44 -22.41 5.63
N ALA A 171 4.90 -21.60 4.69
CA ALA A 171 4.36 -21.51 3.35
C ALA A 171 4.88 -22.62 2.43
N ALA A 172 5.95 -23.35 2.77
CA ALA A 172 6.63 -24.31 1.88
C ALA A 172 5.70 -25.43 1.37
N GLY A 173 4.73 -25.85 2.18
CA GLY A 173 3.70 -26.83 1.78
C GLY A 173 2.49 -26.25 1.04
N ASP A 174 2.47 -24.95 0.79
CA ASP A 174 1.35 -24.28 0.12
C ASP A 174 1.58 -24.23 -1.40
N ARG A 175 0.49 -24.37 -2.17
CA ARG A 175 0.54 -24.30 -3.64
C ARG A 175 1.14 -22.99 -4.16
N LEU A 176 1.03 -21.91 -3.40
CA LEU A 176 1.53 -20.57 -3.75
C LEU A 176 2.86 -20.23 -3.04
N SER A 177 3.59 -21.21 -2.53
CA SER A 177 4.89 -20.98 -1.85
C SER A 177 5.85 -20.13 -2.68
N ALA A 178 6.07 -20.51 -3.95
CA ALA A 178 6.93 -19.77 -4.87
C ALA A 178 6.47 -18.32 -5.12
N LEU A 179 5.16 -18.03 -5.05
CA LEU A 179 4.65 -16.66 -5.14
C LEU A 179 5.09 -15.84 -3.92
N PHE A 180 5.03 -16.43 -2.74
CA PHE A 180 5.44 -15.74 -1.51
C PHE A 180 6.96 -15.52 -1.45
N GLU A 181 7.75 -16.46 -1.97
CA GLU A 181 9.19 -16.29 -2.15
C GLU A 181 9.51 -15.11 -3.08
N LEU A 182 8.87 -15.03 -4.25
CA LEU A 182 9.04 -13.91 -5.19
C LEU A 182 8.72 -12.55 -4.54
N ILE A 183 7.70 -12.48 -3.71
CA ILE A 183 7.33 -11.23 -3.03
C ILE A 183 8.30 -10.93 -1.88
N ALA A 184 8.62 -11.91 -1.04
CA ALA A 184 9.39 -11.73 0.18
C ALA A 184 10.90 -11.58 -0.07
N LEU A 185 11.48 -12.31 -1.03
CA LEU A 185 12.91 -12.29 -1.33
C LEU A 185 13.26 -11.29 -2.44
N HIS A 186 12.43 -11.21 -3.49
CA HIS A 186 12.70 -10.37 -4.66
C HIS A 186 11.88 -9.10 -4.73
N GLY A 187 10.97 -8.89 -3.78
CA GLY A 187 10.22 -7.64 -3.63
C GLY A 187 9.22 -7.35 -4.76
N LEU A 188 8.65 -8.37 -5.40
CA LEU A 188 7.61 -8.17 -6.40
C LEU A 188 6.38 -7.50 -5.78
N ARG A 189 5.74 -6.63 -6.56
CA ARG A 189 4.42 -6.10 -6.17
C ARG A 189 3.36 -7.19 -6.35
N ARG A 190 2.33 -7.18 -5.51
CA ARG A 190 1.20 -8.12 -5.58
C ARG A 190 0.67 -8.32 -7.01
N GLY A 191 0.39 -7.21 -7.69
CA GLY A 191 -0.13 -7.28 -9.07
C GLY A 191 0.89 -7.80 -10.09
N GLU A 192 2.19 -7.57 -9.87
CA GLU A 192 3.26 -8.11 -10.70
C GLU A 192 3.35 -9.64 -10.53
N ALA A 193 3.24 -10.14 -9.31
CA ALA A 193 3.21 -11.57 -9.04
C ALA A 193 1.98 -12.24 -9.66
N CYS A 194 0.78 -11.63 -9.55
CA CYS A 194 -0.42 -12.15 -10.21
C CYS A 194 -0.34 -12.15 -11.75
N GLY A 195 0.38 -11.20 -12.33
CA GLY A 195 0.48 -11.03 -13.79
C GLY A 195 1.73 -11.61 -14.40
N GLY A 196 2.60 -12.26 -13.60
CA GLY A 196 3.80 -12.92 -14.09
C GLY A 196 3.47 -14.07 -15.05
N THR A 197 4.27 -14.24 -16.11
CA THR A 197 4.06 -15.25 -17.14
C THR A 197 5.32 -16.10 -17.33
N TRP A 198 5.15 -17.36 -17.71
CA TRP A 198 6.27 -18.28 -17.94
C TRP A 198 7.20 -17.83 -19.06
N ASP A 199 6.69 -17.15 -20.09
CA ASP A 199 7.51 -16.54 -21.16
C ASP A 199 8.33 -15.32 -20.68
N GLY A 200 7.98 -14.79 -19.52
CA GLY A 200 8.75 -13.77 -18.83
C GLY A 200 9.92 -14.31 -18.03
N LEU A 201 9.93 -15.60 -17.71
CA LEU A 201 10.99 -16.28 -16.95
C LEU A 201 11.97 -16.95 -17.91
N ASP A 202 13.21 -16.51 -17.88
CA ASP A 202 14.34 -17.19 -18.48
C ASP A 202 14.93 -18.14 -17.42
N GLY A 203 14.68 -19.43 -17.59
CA GLY A 203 15.13 -20.46 -16.64
C GLY A 203 16.63 -20.72 -16.69
N GLU A 204 17.32 -20.41 -17.80
CA GLU A 204 18.76 -20.61 -17.93
C GLU A 204 19.54 -19.50 -17.22
N THR A 205 19.13 -18.25 -17.40
CA THR A 205 19.76 -17.10 -16.76
C THR A 205 19.21 -16.75 -15.39
N GLY A 206 18.09 -17.36 -14.98
CA GLY A 206 17.42 -17.08 -13.72
C GLY A 206 16.77 -15.71 -13.67
N VAL A 207 16.39 -15.13 -14.82
CA VAL A 207 15.90 -13.76 -14.91
C VAL A 207 14.38 -13.72 -15.15
N LEU A 208 13.64 -13.11 -14.26
CA LEU A 208 12.21 -12.82 -14.44
C LEU A 208 11.99 -11.40 -14.95
N THR A 209 11.40 -11.28 -16.13
CA THR A 209 11.05 -9.99 -16.75
C THR A 209 9.62 -9.57 -16.38
N ILE A 210 9.48 -8.46 -15.67
CA ILE A 210 8.18 -7.90 -15.29
C ILE A 210 7.63 -7.07 -16.45
N ARG A 211 6.59 -7.58 -17.14
CA ARG A 211 5.97 -6.96 -18.31
C ARG A 211 4.57 -6.40 -18.04
N GLN A 212 3.83 -7.05 -17.13
CA GLN A 212 2.44 -6.73 -16.83
C GLN A 212 2.11 -6.95 -15.35
N GLN A 213 0.95 -6.50 -14.96
CA GLN A 213 0.39 -6.70 -13.63
C GLN A 213 -1.12 -6.89 -13.72
N ILE A 214 -1.68 -7.72 -12.87
CA ILE A 214 -3.13 -7.83 -12.67
C ILE A 214 -3.50 -7.00 -11.43
N THR A 215 -4.43 -6.06 -11.60
CA THR A 215 -4.85 -5.17 -10.52
C THR A 215 -6.37 -5.07 -10.45
N ASP A 216 -6.88 -4.96 -9.23
CA ASP A 216 -8.26 -4.59 -8.98
C ASP A 216 -8.36 -3.08 -8.73
N SER A 217 -9.26 -2.44 -9.46
CA SER A 217 -9.63 -1.04 -9.28
C SER A 217 -11.10 -0.94 -8.92
N GLY A 218 -11.42 -1.32 -7.67
CA GLY A 218 -12.74 -1.22 -7.13
C GLY A 218 -13.75 -2.18 -7.73
N GLY A 219 -13.38 -3.44 -7.77
CA GLY A 219 -14.17 -4.52 -8.34
C GLY A 219 -14.00 -4.66 -9.85
N LYS A 220 -13.23 -3.78 -10.50
CA LYS A 220 -12.84 -3.91 -11.91
C LYS A 220 -11.41 -4.42 -11.99
N ILE A 221 -11.28 -5.71 -12.24
CA ILE A 221 -9.99 -6.37 -12.44
C ILE A 221 -9.55 -6.15 -13.88
N GLY A 222 -8.26 -5.91 -14.08
CA GLY A 222 -7.70 -5.75 -15.41
C GLY A 222 -6.21 -6.07 -15.45
N VAL A 223 -5.69 -6.27 -16.66
CA VAL A 223 -4.26 -6.44 -16.93
C VAL A 223 -3.67 -5.14 -17.44
N TRP A 224 -2.58 -4.71 -16.84
CA TRP A 224 -1.97 -3.40 -17.08
C TRP A 224 -0.47 -3.53 -17.21
N PRO A 225 0.19 -2.70 -18.01
CA PRO A 225 1.63 -2.54 -17.91
C PRO A 225 1.99 -1.99 -16.52
N PRO A 226 3.22 -2.20 -16.04
CA PRO A 226 3.71 -1.60 -14.80
C PRO A 226 3.48 -0.08 -14.76
N LYS A 227 3.29 0.48 -13.55
CA LYS A 227 2.88 1.89 -13.37
C LYS A 227 3.86 2.91 -13.97
N THR A 228 5.16 2.59 -13.91
CA THR A 228 6.24 3.46 -14.36
C THR A 228 7.13 2.70 -15.34
N ARG A 229 7.94 3.42 -16.10
CA ARG A 229 8.96 2.81 -16.97
C ARG A 229 9.95 1.95 -16.17
N SER A 230 10.32 2.40 -14.98
CA SER A 230 11.16 1.65 -14.03
C SER A 230 10.49 0.39 -13.46
N GLY A 231 9.15 0.30 -13.55
CA GLY A 231 8.42 -0.90 -13.20
C GLY A 231 8.60 -2.04 -14.20
N ARG A 232 8.91 -1.73 -15.47
CA ARG A 232 9.35 -2.71 -16.47
C ARG A 232 10.82 -3.00 -16.21
N ARG A 233 11.09 -4.12 -15.58
CA ARG A 233 12.43 -4.46 -15.14
C ARG A 233 12.68 -5.96 -15.23
N LYS A 234 13.93 -6.32 -15.18
CA LYS A 234 14.41 -7.67 -14.99
C LYS A 234 14.75 -7.87 -13.52
N VAL A 235 14.42 -9.02 -12.97
CA VAL A 235 14.68 -9.42 -11.59
C VAL A 235 15.46 -10.71 -11.62
N ASP A 236 16.69 -10.68 -11.13
CA ASP A 236 17.52 -11.85 -10.97
C ASP A 236 17.01 -12.68 -9.79
N LEU A 237 16.75 -13.95 -10.00
CA LEU A 237 16.24 -14.89 -9.02
C LEU A 237 17.38 -15.77 -8.51
N ASP A 238 17.30 -16.14 -7.23
CA ASP A 238 18.20 -17.11 -6.64
C ASP A 238 17.80 -18.55 -7.00
N VAL A 239 18.73 -19.49 -6.80
CA VAL A 239 18.57 -20.89 -7.16
C VAL A 239 17.41 -21.57 -6.42
N TYR A 240 17.13 -21.20 -5.19
CA TYR A 240 16.05 -21.81 -4.41
C TYR A 240 14.69 -21.36 -4.93
N THR A 241 14.53 -20.06 -5.19
CA THR A 241 13.30 -19.52 -5.82
C THR A 241 13.08 -20.15 -7.22
N LEU A 242 14.13 -20.36 -8.00
CA LEU A 242 14.04 -21.06 -9.29
C LEU A 242 13.58 -22.51 -9.12
N GLY A 243 14.10 -23.22 -8.11
CA GLY A 243 13.67 -24.56 -7.75
C GLY A 243 12.19 -24.61 -7.36
N SER A 244 11.74 -23.68 -6.54
CA SER A 244 10.33 -23.55 -6.14
C SER A 244 9.42 -23.27 -7.34
N LEU A 245 9.86 -22.40 -8.27
CA LEU A 245 9.12 -22.14 -9.52
C LEU A 245 9.05 -23.35 -10.42
N ALA A 246 10.14 -24.13 -10.54
CA ALA A 246 10.15 -25.35 -11.32
C ALA A 246 9.19 -26.40 -10.74
N ALA A 247 9.19 -26.61 -9.43
CA ALA A 247 8.25 -27.49 -8.76
C ALA A 247 6.78 -27.02 -8.93
N HIS A 248 6.56 -25.70 -8.84
CA HIS A 248 5.25 -25.11 -9.10
C HIS A 248 4.78 -25.36 -10.54
N ARG A 249 5.67 -25.25 -11.52
CA ARG A 249 5.36 -25.52 -12.93
C ARG A 249 4.93 -26.95 -13.14
N LEU A 250 5.66 -27.91 -12.59
CA LEU A 250 5.31 -29.34 -12.68
C LEU A 250 3.91 -29.61 -12.09
N ALA A 251 3.60 -29.03 -10.93
CA ALA A 251 2.29 -29.17 -10.32
C ALA A 251 1.19 -28.52 -11.18
N GLN A 252 1.45 -27.34 -11.74
CA GLN A 252 0.50 -26.63 -12.61
C GLN A 252 0.27 -27.38 -13.94
N ASP A 253 1.32 -27.96 -14.52
CA ASP A 253 1.21 -28.76 -15.75
C ASP A 253 0.38 -30.03 -15.51
N ALA A 254 0.52 -30.70 -14.37
CA ALA A 254 -0.33 -31.82 -13.97
C ALA A 254 -1.81 -31.41 -13.77
N GLU A 255 -2.06 -30.26 -13.14
CA GLU A 255 -3.41 -29.68 -13.04
C GLU A 255 -4.02 -29.41 -14.43
N ARG A 256 -3.23 -28.84 -15.32
CA ARG A 256 -3.63 -28.52 -16.70
C ARG A 256 -3.94 -29.81 -17.50
N GLU A 257 -3.12 -30.83 -17.38
CA GLU A 257 -3.34 -32.11 -18.02
C GLU A 257 -4.62 -32.77 -17.52
N SER A 258 -4.85 -32.76 -16.21
CA SER A 258 -6.06 -33.30 -15.58
C SER A 258 -7.35 -32.63 -16.05
N LEU A 259 -7.31 -31.31 -16.31
CA LEU A 259 -8.49 -30.52 -16.72
C LEU A 259 -8.65 -30.45 -18.24
N GLY A 260 -7.60 -30.71 -19.01
CA GLY A 260 -7.61 -30.66 -20.46
C GLY A 260 -8.18 -29.33 -21.00
N THR A 261 -9.21 -29.40 -21.81
CA THR A 261 -9.85 -28.21 -22.42
C THR A 261 -10.60 -27.32 -21.43
N ALA A 262 -10.84 -27.77 -20.20
CA ALA A 262 -11.45 -26.96 -19.15
C ALA A 262 -10.44 -26.00 -18.50
N TRP A 263 -9.14 -26.19 -18.73
CA TRP A 263 -8.13 -25.26 -18.28
C TRP A 263 -8.19 -23.96 -19.09
N ASP A 264 -8.43 -22.84 -18.43
CA ASP A 264 -8.48 -21.53 -19.06
C ASP A 264 -7.99 -20.43 -18.12
N ASN A 265 -7.00 -19.66 -18.57
CA ASN A 265 -6.52 -18.49 -17.79
C ASN A 265 -7.53 -17.33 -17.77
N GLY A 266 -8.53 -17.35 -18.64
CA GLY A 266 -9.55 -16.34 -18.76
C GLY A 266 -9.12 -15.11 -19.55
N THR A 267 -10.00 -14.12 -19.56
CA THR A 267 -9.77 -12.82 -20.22
C THR A 267 -9.93 -11.68 -19.23
N LEU A 268 -9.15 -10.63 -19.40
CA LEU A 268 -9.26 -9.39 -18.62
C LEU A 268 -9.20 -8.17 -19.53
N PRO A 269 -9.86 -7.05 -19.17
CA PRO A 269 -9.69 -5.80 -19.90
C PRO A 269 -8.27 -5.24 -19.71
N ASP A 270 -7.72 -4.70 -20.80
CA ASP A 270 -6.47 -3.92 -20.79
C ASP A 270 -6.72 -2.46 -20.39
N GLN A 271 -5.66 -1.63 -20.47
CA GLN A 271 -5.73 -0.20 -20.19
C GLN A 271 -6.67 0.59 -21.12
N HIS A 272 -7.07 0.02 -22.24
CA HIS A 272 -7.99 0.60 -23.23
C HIS A 272 -9.39 0.00 -23.17
N GLY A 273 -9.64 -0.90 -22.22
CA GLY A 273 -10.90 -1.63 -22.07
C GLY A 273 -11.08 -2.78 -23.06
N ARG A 274 -10.04 -3.15 -23.84
CA ARG A 274 -10.09 -4.27 -24.77
C ARG A 274 -9.91 -5.56 -24.00
N SER A 275 -10.70 -6.58 -24.31
CA SER A 275 -10.55 -7.92 -23.74
C SER A 275 -9.27 -8.56 -24.22
N VAL A 276 -8.38 -8.92 -23.30
CA VAL A 276 -7.11 -9.59 -23.57
C VAL A 276 -7.16 -10.98 -22.95
N LYS A 277 -6.89 -12.02 -23.78
CA LYS A 277 -6.72 -13.38 -23.28
C LYS A 277 -5.45 -13.47 -22.46
N LEU A 278 -5.56 -14.10 -21.30
CA LEU A 278 -4.41 -14.35 -20.43
C LEU A 278 -3.84 -15.73 -20.76
N ASP A 279 -2.59 -15.78 -21.13
CA ASP A 279 -1.90 -17.04 -21.43
C ASP A 279 -0.62 -17.17 -20.63
N GLY A 280 -0.29 -18.39 -20.23
CA GLY A 280 0.99 -18.74 -19.61
C GLY A 280 1.23 -18.07 -18.25
N LEU A 281 0.20 -17.75 -17.48
CA LEU A 281 0.37 -17.21 -16.12
C LEU A 281 1.14 -18.18 -15.24
N ILE A 282 2.15 -17.68 -14.50
CA ILE A 282 2.89 -18.49 -13.52
C ILE A 282 1.94 -18.93 -12.40
N PHE A 283 1.16 -18.00 -11.83
CA PHE A 283 0.29 -18.30 -10.70
C PHE A 283 -1.18 -18.19 -11.09
N THR A 284 -1.88 -19.31 -10.97
CA THR A 284 -3.28 -19.49 -11.32
C THR A 284 -4.03 -20.14 -10.17
N ARG A 285 -5.33 -20.12 -10.23
CA ARG A 285 -6.17 -21.06 -9.49
C ARG A 285 -5.97 -22.46 -10.04
N THR A 286 -6.46 -23.48 -9.34
CA THR A 286 -6.40 -24.89 -9.78
C THR A 286 -7.19 -25.17 -11.06
N ASP A 287 -8.13 -24.28 -11.43
CA ASP A 287 -8.89 -24.32 -12.69
C ASP A 287 -8.23 -23.53 -13.84
N GLY A 288 -7.02 -23.04 -13.63
CA GLY A 288 -6.26 -22.25 -14.61
C GLY A 288 -6.54 -20.77 -14.57
N ARG A 289 -7.64 -20.29 -13.98
CA ARG A 289 -8.00 -18.88 -13.95
C ARG A 289 -7.00 -18.03 -13.16
N TYR A 290 -6.90 -16.78 -13.52
CA TYR A 290 -6.06 -15.82 -12.83
C TYR A 290 -6.39 -15.70 -11.33
N LEU A 291 -5.38 -15.43 -10.51
CA LEU A 291 -5.56 -15.14 -9.09
C LEU A 291 -6.06 -13.71 -8.88
N HIS A 292 -7.12 -13.58 -8.10
CA HIS A 292 -7.56 -12.26 -7.63
C HIS A 292 -6.52 -11.68 -6.66
N PRO A 293 -6.03 -10.44 -6.88
CA PRO A 293 -4.97 -9.88 -6.02
C PRO A 293 -5.33 -9.84 -4.53
N GLU A 294 -6.59 -9.59 -4.15
CA GLU A 294 -7.02 -9.60 -2.74
C GLU A 294 -6.95 -11.01 -2.12
N TYR A 295 -7.16 -12.06 -2.91
CA TYR A 295 -7.03 -13.43 -2.42
C TYR A 295 -5.64 -13.69 -1.85
N ILE A 296 -4.58 -13.24 -2.54
CA ILE A 296 -3.18 -13.44 -2.09
C ILE A 296 -2.94 -12.73 -0.75
N THR A 297 -3.51 -11.54 -0.56
CA THR A 297 -3.39 -10.79 0.71
C THR A 297 -4.01 -11.55 1.88
N SER A 298 -5.23 -12.07 1.69
CA SER A 298 -5.90 -12.85 2.73
C SER A 298 -5.23 -14.20 2.96
N HIS A 299 -4.76 -14.84 1.89
CA HIS A 299 -4.07 -16.14 1.94
C HIS A 299 -2.74 -16.05 2.69
N MET A 300 -1.88 -15.05 2.37
CA MET A 300 -0.68 -14.76 3.16
C MET A 300 -1.00 -14.68 4.66
N TRP A 301 -2.06 -13.95 5.00
CA TRP A 301 -2.43 -13.79 6.40
C TRP A 301 -2.91 -15.08 7.04
N HIS A 302 -3.58 -15.96 6.29
CA HIS A 302 -3.94 -17.30 6.77
C HIS A 302 -2.72 -18.16 7.08
N ILE A 303 -1.66 -18.07 6.27
CA ILE A 303 -0.38 -18.76 6.53
C ILE A 303 0.32 -18.11 7.74
N ALA A 304 0.51 -16.79 7.72
CA ALA A 304 1.21 -16.07 8.79
C ALA A 304 0.60 -16.26 10.19
N LYS A 305 -0.71 -16.47 10.26
CA LYS A 305 -1.38 -16.80 11.54
C LYS A 305 -0.95 -18.12 12.15
N ARG A 306 -0.50 -19.06 11.34
CA ARG A 306 -0.09 -20.38 11.82
C ARG A 306 1.34 -20.40 12.32
N VAL A 307 2.17 -19.46 11.87
CA VAL A 307 3.58 -19.36 12.27
C VAL A 307 3.69 -19.18 13.77
N GLY A 308 4.38 -20.09 14.43
CA GLY A 308 4.56 -20.11 15.86
C GLY A 308 3.32 -20.52 16.68
N LEU A 309 2.17 -20.76 16.01
CA LEU A 309 0.97 -21.28 16.64
C LEU A 309 1.10 -22.78 16.85
N LEU A 310 0.92 -23.22 18.10
CA LEU A 310 1.00 -24.63 18.45
C LEU A 310 -0.37 -25.29 18.47
N CYS A 311 -1.26 -24.75 19.27
CA CYS A 311 -2.62 -25.26 19.42
C CYS A 311 -3.56 -24.18 19.97
N ARG A 312 -4.86 -24.50 19.97
CA ARG A 312 -5.92 -23.64 20.49
C ARG A 312 -6.70 -24.39 21.57
N LEU A 313 -7.05 -23.68 22.64
CA LEU A 313 -7.88 -24.22 23.69
C LEU A 313 -9.29 -24.49 23.16
N THR A 314 -9.82 -25.68 23.48
CA THR A 314 -11.20 -26.05 23.15
C THR A 314 -12.13 -25.96 24.36
N ARG A 315 -11.57 -25.76 25.55
CA ARG A 315 -12.28 -25.56 26.81
C ARG A 315 -11.59 -24.49 27.63
N ALA A 316 -12.37 -23.66 28.31
CA ALA A 316 -11.86 -22.71 29.29
C ALA A 316 -11.24 -23.47 30.48
N ALA A 317 -10.28 -22.81 31.15
CA ALA A 317 -9.64 -23.33 32.37
C ALA A 317 -9.50 -22.19 33.39
N GLU A 318 -9.65 -22.54 34.67
CA GLU A 318 -9.67 -21.58 35.75
C GLU A 318 -8.32 -21.55 36.51
N PRO A 319 -8.05 -20.48 37.26
CA PRO A 319 -6.90 -20.44 38.16
C PRO A 319 -6.95 -21.67 39.12
N GLY A 320 -5.83 -22.35 39.27
CA GLY A 320 -5.74 -23.60 40.03
C GLY A 320 -5.73 -24.85 39.18
N ASP A 321 -6.20 -24.80 37.93
CA ASP A 321 -6.13 -25.94 37.03
C ASP A 321 -4.67 -26.27 36.67
N THR A 322 -4.34 -27.57 36.66
CA THR A 322 -3.04 -28.08 36.21
C THR A 322 -3.10 -28.75 34.84
N VAL A 323 -4.28 -28.71 34.22
CA VAL A 323 -4.56 -29.38 32.95
C VAL A 323 -5.34 -28.47 32.04
N VAL A 324 -4.95 -28.40 30.78
CA VAL A 324 -5.68 -27.65 29.72
C VAL A 324 -6.00 -28.53 28.52
N ILE A 325 -7.17 -28.32 27.91
CA ILE A 325 -7.66 -29.11 26.77
C ILE A 325 -7.54 -28.33 25.49
N VAL A 326 -6.82 -28.89 24.52
CA VAL A 326 -6.54 -28.29 23.23
C VAL A 326 -7.08 -29.09 22.05
N GLY A 327 -7.25 -28.44 20.90
CA GLY A 327 -7.80 -29.04 19.69
C GLY A 327 -6.85 -30.01 18.99
N LYS A 328 -7.39 -30.76 18.03
CA LYS A 328 -6.74 -31.89 17.33
C LYS A 328 -5.44 -31.63 16.60
N ARG A 329 -5.11 -30.38 16.31
CA ARG A 329 -4.20 -30.07 15.20
C ARG A 329 -2.72 -30.21 15.54
N TYR A 330 -2.35 -30.07 16.82
CA TYR A 330 -0.93 -30.14 17.21
C TYR A 330 -0.73 -30.76 18.58
N ILE A 331 0.37 -31.46 18.72
CA ILE A 331 0.87 -31.94 20.01
C ILE A 331 1.79 -30.85 20.52
N ALA A 332 1.49 -30.26 21.67
CA ALA A 332 2.41 -29.36 22.32
C ALA A 332 3.60 -30.18 22.85
N PRO A 333 4.83 -29.98 22.35
CA PRO A 333 5.99 -30.54 22.99
C PRO A 333 6.15 -29.92 24.39
N GLU A 334 6.81 -30.66 25.27
CA GLU A 334 7.20 -30.16 26.59
C GLU A 334 7.95 -28.83 26.46
N GLY A 335 7.72 -27.92 27.38
CA GLY A 335 8.36 -26.61 27.39
C GLY A 335 7.43 -25.45 27.74
N THR A 336 8.02 -24.25 27.76
CA THR A 336 7.29 -23.03 28.11
C THR A 336 6.67 -22.40 26.87
N TRP A 337 5.38 -22.08 26.97
CA TRP A 337 4.55 -21.52 25.92
C TRP A 337 3.84 -20.25 26.38
N THR A 338 3.66 -19.31 25.47
CA THR A 338 2.87 -18.12 25.72
C THR A 338 1.43 -18.40 25.31
N ILE A 339 0.49 -18.01 26.17
CA ILE A 339 -0.93 -18.00 25.85
C ILE A 339 -1.28 -16.65 25.22
N TYR A 340 -1.98 -16.68 24.09
CA TYR A 340 -2.47 -15.52 23.39
C TYR A 340 -3.99 -15.50 23.32
N ARG A 341 -4.58 -14.31 23.55
CA ARG A 341 -6.00 -14.04 23.35
C ARG A 341 -6.14 -13.00 22.25
N GLY A 342 -6.64 -13.43 21.09
CA GLY A 342 -6.70 -12.52 19.92
C GLY A 342 -5.33 -11.95 19.51
N ARG A 343 -4.22 -12.66 19.77
CA ARG A 343 -2.81 -12.31 19.56
C ARG A 343 -2.17 -11.44 20.64
N GLU A 344 -2.89 -11.05 21.65
CA GLU A 344 -2.31 -10.38 22.82
C GLU A 344 -1.85 -11.45 23.82
N PRO A 345 -0.63 -11.36 24.38
CA PRO A 345 -0.15 -12.30 25.36
C PRO A 345 -0.89 -12.10 26.69
N VAL A 346 -1.47 -13.16 27.22
CA VAL A 346 -2.19 -13.14 28.52
C VAL A 346 -1.39 -13.81 29.64
N GLY A 347 -0.42 -14.66 29.30
CA GLY A 347 0.43 -15.31 30.28
C GLY A 347 1.33 -16.38 29.67
N LYS A 348 2.10 -17.07 30.52
CA LYS A 348 2.94 -18.19 30.11
C LYS A 348 2.61 -19.43 30.94
N VAL A 349 2.69 -20.58 30.30
CA VAL A 349 2.53 -21.91 30.91
C VAL A 349 3.67 -22.82 30.48
N THR A 350 4.09 -23.72 31.37
CA THR A 350 5.06 -24.75 31.02
C THR A 350 4.34 -26.07 30.94
N VAL A 351 4.39 -26.71 29.79
CA VAL A 351 3.78 -28.03 29.55
C VAL A 351 4.79 -29.12 29.89
N THR A 352 4.45 -30.05 30.72
CA THR A 352 5.27 -31.20 31.17
C THR A 352 4.86 -32.50 30.51
N ALA A 353 3.62 -32.59 30.02
CA ALA A 353 3.14 -33.77 29.31
C ALA A 353 2.01 -33.43 28.37
N CYS A 354 1.90 -34.20 27.28
CA CYS A 354 0.83 -34.08 26.30
C CYS A 354 0.22 -35.44 26.01
N ALA A 355 -1.03 -35.68 26.43
CA ALA A 355 -1.77 -36.90 26.17
C ALA A 355 -2.84 -36.70 25.09
N ARG A 356 -2.78 -37.49 23.99
CA ARG A 356 -3.80 -37.46 22.94
C ARG A 356 -5.11 -38.05 23.41
N ARG A 357 -6.22 -37.39 23.09
CA ARG A 357 -7.57 -37.97 23.25
C ARG A 357 -8.09 -38.49 21.90
N ARG A 358 -8.57 -39.72 21.84
CA ARG A 358 -9.23 -40.24 20.64
C ARG A 358 -10.41 -39.33 20.27
N GLY A 359 -10.31 -38.73 19.08
CA GLY A 359 -11.40 -37.91 18.49
C GLY A 359 -11.51 -36.47 18.99
N ALA A 360 -10.85 -36.05 20.08
CA ALA A 360 -11.18 -34.79 20.78
C ALA A 360 -10.01 -33.81 21.04
N GLY A 361 -8.83 -34.01 20.45
CA GLY A 361 -7.67 -33.14 20.69
C GLY A 361 -6.69 -33.76 21.70
N ALA A 362 -6.02 -32.91 22.51
CA ALA A 362 -5.04 -33.33 23.49
C ALA A 362 -5.28 -32.68 24.85
N VAL A 363 -4.80 -33.36 25.90
CA VAL A 363 -4.72 -32.83 27.25
C VAL A 363 -3.28 -32.48 27.54
N LEU A 364 -3.02 -31.23 27.89
CA LEU A 364 -1.73 -30.75 28.31
C LEU A 364 -1.67 -30.67 29.81
N THR A 365 -0.66 -31.29 30.42
CA THR A 365 -0.37 -31.17 31.85
C THR A 365 0.63 -30.04 32.06
N LEU A 366 0.37 -29.18 33.03
CA LEU A 366 1.22 -28.03 33.36
C LEU A 366 2.13 -28.37 34.55
N ASP A 367 3.30 -27.72 34.61
CA ASP A 367 4.30 -27.83 35.69
C ASP A 367 3.76 -27.28 37.01
N ARG A 368 2.87 -26.32 36.96
CA ARG A 368 2.22 -25.66 38.09
C ARG A 368 0.78 -25.27 37.77
N PRO A 369 -0.08 -25.05 38.78
CA PRO A 369 -1.42 -24.55 38.59
C PRO A 369 -1.47 -23.24 37.87
N LEU A 370 -2.50 -23.03 37.03
CA LEU A 370 -2.74 -21.74 36.37
C LEU A 370 -2.90 -20.65 37.42
N SER A 371 -2.28 -19.48 37.13
CA SER A 371 -2.43 -18.27 37.96
C SER A 371 -3.41 -17.26 37.35
N PHE A 372 -3.98 -17.55 36.17
CA PHE A 372 -4.91 -16.68 35.44
C PHE A 372 -5.91 -17.50 34.65
N PRO A 373 -7.12 -16.99 34.40
CA PRO A 373 -8.16 -17.72 33.67
C PRO A 373 -7.88 -17.79 32.18
N LEU A 374 -8.15 -18.93 31.59
CA LEU A 374 -8.08 -19.19 30.15
C LEU A 374 -9.47 -19.33 29.53
N GLN A 375 -9.66 -18.82 28.34
CA GLN A 375 -10.93 -18.89 27.61
C GLN A 375 -10.85 -19.91 26.47
N THR A 376 -11.99 -20.45 26.10
CA THR A 376 -12.11 -21.22 24.85
C THR A 376 -11.70 -20.35 23.68
N GLY A 377 -10.78 -20.87 22.85
CA GLY A 377 -10.24 -20.13 21.72
C GLY A 377 -8.91 -19.43 21.99
N ASP A 378 -8.43 -19.35 23.25
CA ASP A 378 -7.07 -18.91 23.56
C ASP A 378 -6.05 -19.83 22.84
N GLU A 379 -4.94 -19.26 22.42
CA GLU A 379 -3.95 -19.93 21.57
C GLU A 379 -2.63 -20.10 22.33
N LEU A 380 -2.07 -21.32 22.31
CA LEU A 380 -0.71 -21.56 22.74
C LEU A 380 0.23 -21.37 21.56
N GLY A 381 1.29 -20.61 21.76
CA GLY A 381 2.27 -20.36 20.73
C GLY A 381 3.56 -19.81 21.27
N ARG A 382 4.52 -19.66 20.36
CA ARG A 382 5.82 -19.02 20.62
C ARG A 382 6.17 -18.13 19.44
N ASP A 383 6.55 -16.91 19.74
CA ASP A 383 7.03 -15.98 18.73
C ASP A 383 6.07 -15.81 17.52
N LEU A 384 4.76 -15.60 17.80
CA LEU A 384 3.79 -15.38 16.72
C LEU A 384 4.20 -14.19 15.86
N LEU A 385 4.01 -14.32 14.53
CA LEU A 385 4.28 -13.22 13.62
C LEU A 385 3.31 -12.06 13.86
N SER A 386 3.86 -10.86 13.93
CA SER A 386 3.08 -9.62 13.98
C SER A 386 2.25 -9.44 12.69
N ARG A 387 1.11 -8.75 12.80
CA ARG A 387 0.27 -8.51 11.63
C ARG A 387 0.94 -7.53 10.66
N ARG A 388 1.20 -8.00 9.42
CA ARG A 388 1.74 -7.19 8.33
C ARG A 388 0.85 -7.32 7.09
N ARG A 389 0.90 -6.32 6.22
CA ARG A 389 0.22 -6.38 4.92
C ARG A 389 1.11 -7.10 3.93
N LEU A 390 0.55 -7.68 2.89
CA LEU A 390 1.34 -8.33 1.83
C LEU A 390 2.41 -7.39 1.24
N HIS A 391 2.11 -6.09 1.12
CA HIS A 391 3.09 -5.12 0.61
C HIS A 391 4.27 -4.91 1.57
N ASP A 392 4.09 -5.21 2.85
CA ASP A 392 5.16 -5.09 3.84
C ASP A 392 6.22 -6.18 3.67
N LEU A 393 5.90 -7.35 3.03
CA LEU A 393 6.91 -8.34 2.61
C LEU A 393 7.93 -7.74 1.63
N ARG A 394 7.46 -6.89 0.70
CA ARG A 394 8.35 -6.18 -0.20
C ARG A 394 9.22 -5.15 0.57
N HIS A 395 8.69 -4.55 1.62
CA HIS A 395 9.49 -3.70 2.52
C HIS A 395 10.52 -4.54 3.26
N SER A 396 10.17 -5.73 3.73
CA SER A 396 11.13 -6.69 4.32
C SER A 396 12.24 -7.04 3.35
N SER A 397 11.90 -7.37 2.08
CA SER A 397 12.90 -7.63 1.03
C SER A 397 13.89 -6.49 0.88
N ALA A 398 13.40 -5.24 0.83
CA ALA A 398 14.26 -4.07 0.72
C ALA A 398 15.15 -3.88 1.94
N SER A 399 14.57 -4.01 3.14
CA SER A 399 15.29 -3.87 4.41
C SER A 399 16.41 -4.89 4.56
N ILE A 400 16.11 -6.16 4.24
CA ILE A 400 17.09 -7.26 4.29
C ILE A 400 18.23 -7.00 3.30
N GLN A 401 17.92 -6.65 2.05
CA GLN A 401 18.96 -6.36 1.04
C GLN A 401 19.88 -5.22 1.49
N LEU A 402 19.33 -4.14 2.06
CA LEU A 402 20.13 -3.02 2.57
C LEU A 402 20.96 -3.41 3.81
N ALA A 403 20.40 -4.21 4.72
CA ALA A 403 21.10 -4.72 5.88
C ALA A 403 22.29 -5.63 5.51
N GLU A 404 22.16 -6.40 4.42
CA GLU A 404 23.22 -7.23 3.85
C GLU A 404 24.20 -6.43 2.96
N GLY A 405 24.10 -5.09 2.96
CA GLY A 405 25.06 -4.22 2.27
C GLY A 405 24.86 -4.08 0.77
N VAL A 406 23.70 -4.50 0.22
CA VAL A 406 23.40 -4.28 -1.20
C VAL A 406 23.25 -2.79 -1.46
N ASP A 407 23.87 -2.29 -2.53
CA ASP A 407 23.81 -0.88 -2.91
C ASP A 407 22.38 -0.36 -3.06
N LEU A 408 22.11 0.83 -2.50
CA LEU A 408 20.79 1.46 -2.49
C LEU A 408 20.20 1.63 -3.90
N THR A 409 21.05 1.97 -4.88
CA THR A 409 20.63 2.16 -6.26
C THR A 409 20.22 0.83 -6.90
N LEU A 410 20.95 -0.24 -6.57
CA LEU A 410 20.63 -1.59 -7.03
C LEU A 410 19.31 -2.08 -6.40
N VAL A 411 19.13 -1.92 -5.09
CA VAL A 411 17.86 -2.24 -4.40
C VAL A 411 16.70 -1.46 -5.03
N SER A 412 16.88 -0.16 -5.27
CA SER A 412 15.86 0.69 -5.91
C SER A 412 15.50 0.19 -7.31
N LYS A 413 16.48 -0.22 -8.13
CA LYS A 413 16.28 -0.79 -9.47
C LYS A 413 15.56 -2.14 -9.40
N ARG A 414 15.99 -3.05 -8.54
CA ARG A 414 15.36 -4.37 -8.33
C ARG A 414 13.89 -4.22 -7.93
N LEU A 415 13.60 -3.28 -7.05
CA LEU A 415 12.23 -2.97 -6.64
C LEU A 415 11.44 -2.22 -7.72
N GLY A 416 12.08 -1.54 -8.67
CA GLY A 416 11.42 -0.71 -9.68
C GLY A 416 10.80 0.55 -9.07
N HIS A 417 11.54 1.24 -8.21
CA HIS A 417 11.22 2.58 -7.75
C HIS A 417 11.58 3.60 -8.84
N SER A 418 10.84 4.69 -8.93
CA SER A 418 11.09 5.74 -9.92
C SER A 418 12.34 6.57 -9.62
N SER A 419 12.77 6.58 -8.35
CA SER A 419 13.97 7.27 -7.88
C SER A 419 14.59 6.53 -6.70
N PRO A 420 15.94 6.47 -6.58
CA PRO A 420 16.63 5.96 -5.40
C PRO A 420 16.25 6.70 -4.12
N SER A 421 15.88 7.99 -4.20
CA SER A 421 15.44 8.78 -3.04
C SER A 421 14.23 8.20 -2.34
N ILE A 422 13.32 7.53 -3.07
CA ILE A 422 12.17 6.83 -2.48
C ILE A 422 12.68 5.73 -1.54
N THR A 423 13.65 4.93 -1.98
CA THR A 423 14.26 3.87 -1.16
C THR A 423 15.01 4.47 0.01
N GLY A 424 15.81 5.52 -0.22
CA GLY A 424 16.57 6.22 0.82
C GLY A 424 15.67 6.79 1.93
N THR A 425 14.58 7.47 1.58
CA THR A 425 13.64 8.04 2.56
C THR A 425 12.91 6.95 3.36
N LEU A 426 12.49 5.86 2.69
CA LEU A 426 11.73 4.78 3.36
C LEU A 426 12.60 3.96 4.32
N TYR A 427 13.90 3.85 4.06
CA TYR A 427 14.82 2.96 4.78
C TYR A 427 16.02 3.70 5.37
N ALA A 428 15.94 5.01 5.57
CA ALA A 428 17.02 5.86 6.10
C ALA A 428 17.58 5.33 7.45
N HIS A 429 16.70 4.82 8.31
CA HIS A 429 17.07 4.27 9.61
C HIS A 429 17.98 3.02 9.51
N LEU A 430 17.86 2.23 8.42
CA LEU A 430 18.68 1.03 8.19
C LEU A 430 20.07 1.35 7.61
N LEU A 431 20.26 2.56 7.07
CA LEU A 431 21.53 2.98 6.51
C LEU A 431 22.55 3.39 7.58
N ARG A 432 22.13 3.61 8.81
CA ARG A 432 22.99 4.06 9.92
C ARG A 432 24.10 3.04 10.27
N PRO A 433 23.83 1.73 10.45
CA PRO A 433 24.87 0.73 10.66
C PRO A 433 25.82 0.60 9.47
N ALA A 434 25.30 0.67 8.23
CA ALA A 434 26.13 0.66 7.02
C ALA A 434 27.06 1.89 6.95
N GLY A 435 26.58 3.07 7.37
CA GLY A 435 27.39 4.29 7.49
C GLY A 435 28.53 4.14 8.50
N GLN A 436 28.28 3.52 9.64
CA GLN A 436 29.30 3.25 10.65
C GLN A 436 30.37 2.27 10.13
N ALA A 437 29.95 1.16 9.50
CA ALA A 437 30.86 0.21 8.89
C ALA A 437 31.68 0.83 7.75
N ALA A 438 31.09 1.73 6.97
CA ALA A 438 31.80 2.48 5.93
C ALA A 438 32.84 3.43 6.54
N ALA A 439 32.51 4.13 7.63
CA ALA A 439 33.44 4.99 8.33
C ALA A 439 34.65 4.20 8.89
N GLU A 440 34.42 3.02 9.45
CA GLU A 440 35.48 2.12 9.92
C GLU A 440 36.38 1.63 8.77
N LYS A 441 35.78 1.23 7.62
CA LYS A 441 36.52 0.84 6.41
C LYS A 441 37.40 1.98 5.90
N VAL A 442 36.86 3.22 5.83
CA VAL A 442 37.61 4.40 5.43
C VAL A 442 38.75 4.67 6.41
N ALA A 443 38.48 4.59 7.72
CA ALA A 443 39.49 4.78 8.73
C ALA A 443 40.62 3.73 8.66
N ALA A 444 40.27 2.48 8.33
CA ALA A 444 41.24 1.41 8.14
C ALA A 444 42.06 1.55 6.84
N ALA A 445 41.45 2.10 5.80
CA ALA A 445 42.11 2.32 4.50
C ALA A 445 43.09 3.52 4.50
N VAL A 446 42.96 4.43 5.46
CA VAL A 446 43.84 5.61 5.57
C VAL A 446 45.00 5.30 6.50
N PRO A 447 46.27 5.17 6.02
CA PRO A 447 47.41 4.94 6.85
C PRO A 447 47.65 6.15 7.75
N ARG A 448 47.68 5.95 9.08
CA ARG A 448 47.99 6.97 10.06
C ARG A 448 49.30 6.61 10.78
N ASN A 449 50.22 7.53 10.78
CA ASN A 449 51.52 7.33 11.44
C ASN A 449 51.47 7.58 12.97
N VAL A 450 50.34 8.11 13.48
CA VAL A 450 50.14 8.37 14.90
C VAL A 450 49.05 7.43 15.42
N ARG A 451 49.44 6.38 16.13
CA ARG A 451 48.54 5.62 17.00
C ARG A 451 48.20 6.48 18.21
N ARG A 452 46.99 6.97 18.36
CA ARG A 452 46.50 7.45 19.66
C ARG A 452 46.43 6.23 20.57
N SER A 453 47.37 6.12 21.54
CA SER A 453 47.30 5.10 22.57
C SER A 453 46.03 5.33 23.39
N SER A 454 45.25 4.28 23.58
CA SER A 454 44.05 4.25 24.43
C SER A 454 44.39 4.30 25.94
N ASP A 455 45.64 4.58 26.30
CA ASP A 455 46.13 4.44 27.67
C ASP A 455 46.19 5.74 28.48
N ASP A 456 45.76 6.89 27.91
CA ASP A 456 45.87 8.17 28.66
C ASP A 456 44.56 8.59 29.39
N ARG A 457 43.70 7.66 29.75
CA ARG A 457 42.46 7.96 30.52
C ARG A 457 42.51 7.43 31.96
N ASN A 458 43.70 7.18 32.52
CA ASN A 458 43.86 6.90 33.95
C ASN A 458 45.15 7.56 34.48
N ARG A 459 45.18 8.87 34.50
CA ARG A 459 46.01 9.64 35.44
C ARG A 459 45.25 10.87 35.91
#